data_d58d90c6644e7951928f336c5c314e45
#
_entry.id   d58d90c6644e7951928f336c5c314e45
#
_cell.length_a   1.000
_cell.length_b   1.000
_cell.length_c   1.000
_cell.angle_alpha   90.00
_cell.angle_beta   90.00
_cell.angle_gamma   90.00
#
_symmetry.space_group_name_H-M   'P 1'
#
loop_
_entity.id
_entity.type
_entity.pdbx_description
1 polymer ?
#
loop_
_entity_poly.entity_id
_entity_poly.type
_entity_poly.pdbx_seq_one_letter_code
_entity_poly.pdbx_strand_id
1 'polypeptide(L)'
;LAPTLDGDMQIIDCGAQQYTLSDGAFVAAQTGVDIRANIQRNLGGAVFGDTGGFMVMQTQGQGQVVVSGFGSLFEIDVTPDKDVIIDNGHVVCWDSNLDYKLSVSTSKKKGIMSNIINSVTSGEGMVLNFSGTGKVIICSRNRDSYQGWLQSILGTSSGGRGGSGGFLDNIL
;
A
#
# COMPACT_ATOMS: atom_id res chain seq x y z
N LEU A 1 -5.89 6.90 -20.56
CA LEU A 1 -5.80 6.34 -19.20
C LEU A 1 -5.01 7.29 -18.32
N ALA A 2 -5.47 7.49 -17.09
CA ALA A 2 -4.76 8.28 -16.08
C ALA A 2 -5.03 7.66 -14.71
N PRO A 3 -4.04 7.67 -13.80
CA PRO A 3 -4.25 7.24 -12.42
C PRO A 3 -5.12 8.26 -11.66
N THR A 4 -5.71 7.84 -10.56
CA THR A 4 -6.55 8.70 -9.72
C THR A 4 -5.74 9.79 -9.01
N LEU A 5 -4.49 9.50 -8.66
CA LEU A 5 -3.56 10.45 -8.03
C LEU A 5 -2.40 10.72 -8.99
N ASP A 6 -1.81 11.91 -8.87
CA ASP A 6 -0.66 12.32 -9.67
C ASP A 6 0.54 11.40 -9.43
N GLY A 7 0.92 10.64 -10.45
CA GLY A 7 2.00 9.68 -10.31
C GLY A 7 2.37 8.99 -11.61
N ASP A 8 3.36 8.12 -11.51
CA ASP A 8 3.86 7.36 -12.63
C ASP A 8 2.98 6.14 -12.93
N MET A 9 3.06 5.72 -14.18
CA MET A 9 2.51 4.45 -14.68
C MET A 9 3.63 3.62 -15.30
N GLN A 10 3.56 2.31 -15.07
CA GLN A 10 4.50 1.36 -15.65
C GLN A 10 3.75 0.23 -16.33
N ILE A 11 4.27 -0.23 -17.47
CA ILE A 11 3.80 -1.44 -18.14
C ILE A 11 4.61 -2.60 -17.61
N ILE A 12 3.94 -3.66 -17.16
CA ILE A 12 4.54 -4.93 -16.77
C ILE A 12 4.06 -6.04 -17.72
N ASP A 13 4.95 -6.96 -18.07
CA ASP A 13 4.68 -8.06 -18.98
C ASP A 13 4.34 -9.33 -18.19
N CYS A 14 3.10 -9.80 -18.32
CA CYS A 14 2.62 -11.06 -17.75
C CYS A 14 2.82 -12.21 -18.73
N GLY A 15 3.22 -13.35 -18.22
CA GLY A 15 3.47 -14.55 -19.00
C GLY A 15 4.07 -15.64 -18.11
N ALA A 16 5.35 -15.93 -18.29
CA ALA A 16 6.07 -16.80 -17.37
C ALA A 16 6.12 -16.24 -15.95
N GLN A 17 6.19 -14.90 -15.83
CA GLN A 17 6.07 -14.16 -14.57
C GLN A 17 4.65 -13.65 -14.40
N GLN A 18 4.10 -13.81 -13.20
CA GLN A 18 2.82 -13.22 -12.77
C GLN A 18 3.07 -12.26 -11.61
N TYR A 19 2.12 -11.37 -11.38
CA TYR A 19 2.27 -10.30 -10.40
C TYR A 19 1.13 -10.29 -9.39
N THR A 20 1.45 -9.89 -8.18
CA THR A 20 0.48 -9.50 -7.15
C THR A 20 0.49 -7.99 -7.04
N LEU A 21 -0.68 -7.35 -7.14
CA LEU A 21 -0.85 -5.90 -7.13
C LEU A 21 -1.55 -5.48 -5.83
N SER A 22 -1.09 -4.37 -5.26
CA SER A 22 -1.77 -3.70 -4.15
C SER A 22 -3.10 -3.09 -4.59
N ASP A 23 -3.98 -2.83 -3.63
CA ASP A 23 -5.24 -2.12 -3.89
C ASP A 23 -4.98 -0.74 -4.53
N GLY A 24 -5.69 -0.47 -5.62
CA GLY A 24 -5.59 0.77 -6.38
C GLY A 24 -4.40 0.87 -7.35
N ALA A 25 -3.53 -0.15 -7.43
CA ALA A 25 -2.40 -0.14 -8.36
C ALA A 25 -2.79 -0.47 -9.81
N PHE A 26 -3.85 -1.22 -10.02
CA PHE A 26 -4.31 -1.64 -11.34
C PHE A 26 -4.93 -0.47 -12.14
N VAL A 27 -4.52 -0.31 -13.39
CA VAL A 27 -5.07 0.69 -14.32
C VAL A 27 -5.77 0.02 -15.50
N ALA A 28 -5.07 -0.89 -16.19
CA ALA A 28 -5.59 -1.58 -17.35
C ALA A 28 -4.81 -2.87 -17.63
N ALA A 29 -5.42 -3.79 -18.37
CA ALA A 29 -4.76 -4.99 -18.87
C ALA A 29 -5.19 -5.30 -20.30
N GLN A 30 -4.33 -5.99 -21.03
CA GLN A 30 -4.71 -6.62 -22.30
C GLN A 30 -5.67 -7.78 -22.05
N THR A 31 -6.48 -8.11 -23.05
CA THR A 31 -7.55 -9.13 -22.95
C THR A 31 -7.02 -10.55 -22.62
N GLY A 32 -5.74 -10.81 -22.81
CA GLY A 32 -5.09 -12.09 -22.45
C GLY A 32 -4.71 -12.22 -20.97
N VAL A 33 -4.94 -11.18 -20.16
CA VAL A 33 -4.61 -11.16 -18.73
C VAL A 33 -5.88 -11.01 -17.90
N ASP A 34 -6.15 -12.01 -17.09
CA ASP A 34 -7.20 -11.97 -16.07
C ASP A 34 -6.66 -11.31 -14.78
N ILE A 35 -7.46 -10.47 -14.16
CA ILE A 35 -7.17 -9.86 -12.85
C ILE A 35 -8.14 -10.44 -11.81
N ARG A 36 -7.61 -11.10 -10.80
CA ARG A 36 -8.41 -11.70 -9.73
C ARG A 36 -8.15 -11.01 -8.40
N ALA A 37 -9.20 -10.44 -7.81
CA ALA A 37 -9.13 -9.92 -6.45
C ALA A 37 -9.09 -11.08 -5.44
N ASN A 38 -8.17 -11.00 -4.49
CA ASN A 38 -8.02 -11.96 -3.41
C ASN A 38 -7.92 -11.23 -2.07
N ILE A 39 -8.76 -11.63 -1.12
CA ILE A 39 -8.72 -11.09 0.24
C ILE A 39 -7.87 -12.03 1.10
N GLN A 40 -6.69 -11.60 1.46
CA GLN A 40 -5.77 -12.32 2.32
C GLN A 40 -6.21 -12.18 3.78
N ARG A 41 -6.98 -13.17 4.27
CA ARG A 41 -7.49 -13.17 5.65
C ARG A 41 -6.46 -13.72 6.67
N ASN A 42 -5.48 -14.48 6.21
CA ASN A 42 -4.58 -15.27 7.08
C ASN A 42 -3.23 -14.60 7.37
N LEU A 43 -3.01 -13.36 6.93
CA LEU A 43 -1.75 -12.64 7.16
C LEU A 43 -1.59 -12.08 8.60
N GLY A 44 -2.23 -12.70 9.56
CA GLY A 44 -2.20 -12.32 10.95
C GLY A 44 -3.58 -11.89 11.45
N GLY A 45 -4.43 -12.86 11.81
CA GLY A 45 -5.78 -12.61 12.34
C GLY A 45 -5.82 -11.69 13.56
N ALA A 46 -4.68 -11.47 14.23
CA ALA A 46 -4.53 -10.48 15.30
C ALA A 46 -4.40 -9.04 14.77
N VAL A 47 -4.10 -8.84 13.48
CA VAL A 47 -3.81 -7.52 12.91
C VAL A 47 -5.07 -6.86 12.35
N PHE A 48 -5.98 -7.65 11.77
CA PHE A 48 -7.17 -7.10 11.08
C PHE A 48 -8.47 -7.20 11.89
N GLY A 49 -8.48 -7.93 13.01
CA GLY A 49 -9.73 -8.18 13.76
C GLY A 49 -10.80 -8.80 12.86
N ASP A 50 -12.07 -8.46 13.13
CA ASP A 50 -13.23 -8.94 12.35
C ASP A 50 -13.54 -8.10 11.09
N THR A 51 -12.75 -7.04 10.77
CA THR A 51 -13.16 -5.98 9.86
C THR A 51 -12.58 -6.02 8.44
N GLY A 52 -11.78 -7.01 8.10
CA GLY A 52 -11.32 -7.11 6.70
C GLY A 52 -9.90 -7.61 6.55
N GLY A 53 -9.65 -8.36 5.52
CA GLY A 53 -8.33 -8.82 5.13
C GLY A 53 -7.59 -7.79 4.28
N PHE A 54 -6.32 -8.02 4.08
CA PHE A 54 -5.50 -7.31 3.11
C PHE A 54 -5.94 -7.69 1.69
N MET A 55 -6.43 -6.72 0.93
CA MET A 55 -6.87 -6.97 -0.44
C MET A 55 -5.71 -6.82 -1.42
N VAL A 56 -5.52 -7.83 -2.24
CA VAL A 56 -4.58 -7.82 -3.35
C VAL A 56 -5.26 -8.30 -4.62
N MET A 57 -4.72 -7.91 -5.76
CA MET A 57 -5.11 -8.43 -7.06
C MET A 57 -3.97 -9.28 -7.61
N GLN A 58 -4.31 -10.38 -8.27
CA GLN A 58 -3.33 -11.27 -8.91
C GLN A 58 -3.57 -11.32 -10.41
N THR A 59 -2.50 -11.19 -11.18
CA THR A 59 -2.54 -11.40 -12.62
C THR A 59 -2.54 -12.88 -12.94
N GLN A 60 -3.21 -13.27 -14.02
CA GLN A 60 -3.15 -14.60 -14.58
C GLN A 60 -3.29 -14.52 -16.09
N GLY A 61 -2.39 -15.15 -16.83
CA GLY A 61 -2.47 -15.16 -18.29
C GLY A 61 -1.23 -14.56 -18.95
N GLN A 62 -1.39 -14.09 -20.18
CA GLN A 62 -0.30 -13.57 -20.99
C GLN A 62 -0.69 -12.26 -21.66
N GLY A 63 0.15 -11.24 -21.51
CA GLY A 63 -0.08 -9.90 -22.06
C GLY A 63 0.50 -8.81 -21.16
N GLN A 64 0.09 -7.59 -21.40
CA GLN A 64 0.58 -6.43 -20.67
C GLN A 64 -0.46 -5.91 -19.65
N VAL A 65 0.05 -5.47 -18.52
CA VAL A 65 -0.73 -4.79 -17.47
C VAL A 65 -0.11 -3.43 -17.21
N VAL A 66 -0.95 -2.42 -17.09
CA VAL A 66 -0.56 -1.08 -16.66
C VAL A 66 -0.84 -0.96 -15.18
N VAL A 67 0.19 -0.66 -14.41
CA VAL A 67 0.11 -0.35 -12.99
C VAL A 67 0.44 1.11 -12.74
N SER A 68 -0.05 1.68 -11.66
CA SER A 68 0.23 3.05 -11.25
C SER A 68 0.52 3.13 -9.75
N GLY A 69 1.30 4.16 -9.37
CA GLY A 69 1.58 4.50 -7.99
C GLY A 69 1.60 6.02 -7.79
N PHE A 70 1.38 6.45 -6.56
CA PHE A 70 1.41 7.88 -6.22
C PHE A 70 2.85 8.40 -6.18
N GLY A 71 3.17 9.42 -7.00
CA GLY A 71 4.54 9.91 -7.22
C GLY A 71 5.31 9.03 -8.21
N SER A 72 6.62 8.92 -8.05
CA SER A 72 7.48 8.16 -8.96
C SER A 72 7.55 6.69 -8.59
N LEU A 73 7.68 5.81 -9.59
CA LEU A 73 7.83 4.38 -9.44
C LEU A 73 9.30 3.96 -9.39
N PHE A 74 9.62 2.96 -8.57
CA PHE A 74 10.95 2.37 -8.44
C PHE A 74 10.84 0.86 -8.32
N GLU A 75 11.80 0.16 -8.91
CA GLU A 75 11.96 -1.29 -8.75
C GLU A 75 13.01 -1.59 -7.66
N ILE A 76 12.70 -2.56 -6.82
CA ILE A 76 13.61 -3.08 -5.78
C ILE A 76 13.79 -4.57 -6.03
N ASP A 77 15.04 -4.99 -6.16
CA ASP A 77 15.39 -6.41 -6.25
C ASP A 77 15.36 -7.05 -4.84
N VAL A 78 14.68 -8.18 -4.74
CA VAL A 78 14.69 -9.06 -3.58
C VAL A 78 15.57 -10.26 -3.90
N THR A 79 16.53 -10.55 -3.03
CA THR A 79 17.48 -11.65 -3.19
C THR A 79 17.39 -12.62 -2.01
N PRO A 80 17.77 -13.90 -2.18
CA PRO A 80 17.60 -14.92 -1.14
C PRO A 80 18.38 -14.65 0.15
N ASP A 81 19.41 -13.83 0.08
CA ASP A 81 20.31 -13.47 1.19
C ASP A 81 19.84 -12.20 1.92
N LYS A 82 18.83 -11.50 1.38
CA LYS A 82 18.41 -10.21 1.94
C LYS A 82 16.90 -9.98 1.80
N ASP A 83 16.20 -10.14 2.90
CA ASP A 83 14.80 -9.73 3.00
C ASP A 83 14.65 -8.22 2.85
N VAL A 84 13.55 -7.78 2.23
CA VAL A 84 13.23 -6.37 2.04
C VAL A 84 11.94 -6.05 2.79
N ILE A 85 11.98 -5.04 3.66
CA ILE A 85 10.82 -4.58 4.42
C ILE A 85 10.38 -3.23 3.85
N ILE A 86 9.12 -3.14 3.43
CA ILE A 86 8.54 -1.97 2.79
C ILE A 86 7.23 -1.60 3.49
N ASP A 87 7.03 -0.29 3.73
CA ASP A 87 5.75 0.23 4.20
C ASP A 87 4.66 -0.10 3.15
N ASN A 88 3.56 -0.70 3.62
CA ASN A 88 2.47 -1.15 2.76
C ASN A 88 1.91 -0.05 1.85
N GLY A 89 1.84 1.18 2.34
CA GLY A 89 1.33 2.31 1.57
C GLY A 89 2.22 2.77 0.41
N HIS A 90 3.43 2.20 0.29
CA HIS A 90 4.34 2.44 -0.83
C HIS A 90 4.42 1.27 -1.83
N VAL A 91 3.87 0.10 -1.49
CA VAL A 91 3.94 -1.07 -2.38
C VAL A 91 2.90 -0.96 -3.49
N VAL A 92 3.33 -1.09 -4.74
CA VAL A 92 2.49 -1.07 -5.93
C VAL A 92 2.19 -2.48 -6.42
N CYS A 93 3.24 -3.24 -6.74
CA CYS A 93 3.10 -4.65 -7.11
C CYS A 93 4.42 -5.40 -6.90
N TRP A 94 4.35 -6.72 -6.95
CA TRP A 94 5.52 -7.59 -6.80
C TRP A 94 5.36 -8.89 -7.58
N ASP A 95 6.47 -9.54 -7.83
CA ASP A 95 6.50 -10.86 -8.46
C ASP A 95 5.74 -11.88 -7.60
N SER A 96 4.77 -12.59 -8.18
CA SER A 96 3.92 -13.53 -7.43
C SER A 96 4.65 -14.74 -6.84
N ASN A 97 5.91 -14.98 -7.23
CA ASN A 97 6.78 -16.00 -6.67
C ASN A 97 7.52 -15.55 -5.40
N LEU A 98 7.46 -14.28 -5.03
CA LEU A 98 7.97 -13.81 -3.75
C LEU A 98 7.08 -14.27 -2.60
N ASP A 99 7.70 -14.74 -1.54
CA ASP A 99 7.04 -14.89 -0.26
C ASP A 99 6.90 -13.51 0.40
N TYR A 100 5.74 -13.25 1.02
CA TYR A 100 5.54 -12.01 1.76
C TYR A 100 4.77 -12.23 3.06
N LYS A 101 5.11 -11.42 4.05
CA LYS A 101 4.44 -11.39 5.37
C LYS A 101 4.06 -9.97 5.72
N LEU A 102 2.80 -9.78 6.10
CA LEU A 102 2.32 -8.52 6.63
C LEU A 102 2.59 -8.47 8.14
N SER A 103 3.16 -7.39 8.61
CA SER A 103 3.42 -7.14 10.03
C SER A 103 3.18 -5.69 10.39
N VAL A 104 2.97 -5.42 11.68
CA VAL A 104 2.87 -4.06 12.19
C VAL A 104 4.27 -3.57 12.52
N SER A 105 4.65 -2.41 12.01
CA SER A 105 5.88 -1.74 12.40
C SER A 105 5.77 -1.28 13.86
N THR A 106 6.24 -2.13 14.78
CA THR A 106 6.37 -1.73 16.18
C THR A 106 7.67 -0.95 16.33
N SER A 107 7.62 0.37 16.21
CA SER A 107 8.69 1.19 16.76
C SER A 107 8.68 0.94 18.27
N LYS A 108 9.77 0.33 18.78
CA LYS A 108 9.99 0.01 20.18
C LYS A 108 9.95 1.27 21.04
N LYS A 109 8.77 1.76 21.39
CA LYS A 109 8.56 2.54 22.61
C LYS A 109 7.78 1.70 23.59
N LYS A 110 8.52 1.13 24.56
CA LYS A 110 7.99 0.50 25.76
C LYS A 110 6.92 1.42 26.38
N GLY A 111 5.65 1.01 26.38
CA GLY A 111 4.69 1.57 27.30
C GLY A 111 3.33 2.05 26.79
N ILE A 112 2.90 1.84 25.54
CA ILE A 112 1.56 2.27 25.12
C ILE A 112 0.91 1.18 24.25
N MET A 113 0.32 0.19 24.90
CA MET A 113 -0.43 -0.89 24.19
C MET A 113 -1.79 -0.45 23.63
N SER A 114 -2.33 0.70 24.04
CA SER A 114 -3.68 1.12 23.64
C SER A 114 -3.77 1.90 22.32
N ASN A 115 -2.66 2.48 21.84
CA ASN A 115 -2.65 3.27 20.59
C ASN A 115 -2.31 2.45 19.34
N ILE A 116 -1.88 1.20 19.50
CA ILE A 116 -1.50 0.33 18.37
C ILE A 116 -2.74 -0.10 17.56
N ILE A 117 -3.88 -0.30 18.23
CA ILE A 117 -5.10 -0.79 17.58
C ILE A 117 -5.68 0.27 16.61
N ASN A 118 -5.56 1.55 16.92
CA ASN A 118 -6.10 2.62 16.07
C ASN A 118 -5.24 2.91 14.83
N SER A 119 -3.92 2.71 14.88
CA SER A 119 -3.05 2.86 13.71
C SER A 119 -3.16 1.68 12.75
N VAL A 120 -3.47 0.49 13.23
CA VAL A 120 -3.71 -0.70 12.40
C VAL A 120 -4.99 -0.58 11.57
N THR A 121 -6.05 0.04 12.11
CA THR A 121 -7.32 0.24 11.38
C THR A 121 -7.23 1.28 10.27
N SER A 122 -6.27 2.21 10.34
CA SER A 122 -6.01 3.21 9.30
C SER A 122 -4.93 2.80 8.28
N GLY A 123 -4.33 1.60 8.41
CA GLY A 123 -3.26 1.13 7.53
C GLY A 123 -1.88 1.73 7.81
N GLU A 124 -1.78 2.69 8.71
CA GLU A 124 -0.51 3.30 9.11
C GLU A 124 0.31 2.34 9.98
N GLY A 125 1.58 2.20 9.62
CA GLY A 125 2.52 1.34 10.35
C GLY A 125 2.46 -0.14 9.98
N MET A 126 1.74 -0.51 8.93
CA MET A 126 1.83 -1.85 8.35
C MET A 126 2.98 -1.95 7.36
N VAL A 127 3.75 -3.01 7.48
CA VAL A 127 4.87 -3.29 6.57
C VAL A 127 4.74 -4.67 5.96
N LEU A 128 5.17 -4.78 4.71
CA LEU A 128 5.34 -6.04 4.01
C LEU A 128 6.82 -6.44 4.04
N ASN A 129 7.10 -7.63 4.54
CA ASN A 129 8.42 -8.24 4.48
C ASN A 129 8.44 -9.25 3.33
N PHE A 130 9.27 -9.00 2.33
CA PHE A 130 9.46 -9.82 1.15
C PHE A 130 10.71 -10.66 1.28
N SER A 131 10.62 -11.94 0.86
CA SER A 131 11.75 -12.87 0.80
C SER A 131 11.68 -13.73 -0.47
N GLY A 132 12.82 -14.27 -0.89
CA GLY A 132 12.96 -15.05 -2.11
C GLY A 132 13.76 -14.34 -3.20
N THR A 133 13.42 -14.59 -4.46
CA THR A 133 14.08 -13.98 -5.63
C THR A 133 13.05 -13.34 -6.53
N GLY A 134 13.13 -12.04 -6.76
CA GLY A 134 12.18 -11.33 -7.62
C GLY A 134 12.26 -9.83 -7.42
N LYS A 135 11.23 -9.13 -7.87
CA LYS A 135 11.14 -7.67 -7.84
C LYS A 135 9.88 -7.18 -7.12
N VAL A 136 10.02 -6.05 -6.48
CA VAL A 136 8.92 -5.27 -5.93
C VAL A 136 8.94 -3.88 -6.57
N ILE A 137 7.80 -3.42 -7.08
CA ILE A 137 7.61 -2.05 -7.57
C ILE A 137 6.98 -1.25 -6.44
N ILE A 138 7.60 -0.12 -6.12
CA ILE A 138 7.15 0.80 -5.10
C ILE A 138 6.88 2.18 -5.67
N CYS A 139 6.11 3.00 -4.94
CA CYS A 139 5.89 4.41 -5.25
C CYS A 139 6.49 5.32 -4.18
N SER A 140 6.90 6.54 -4.59
CA SER A 140 7.61 7.49 -3.72
C SER A 140 6.72 8.17 -2.68
N ARG A 141 5.40 8.16 -2.86
CA ARG A 141 4.44 8.83 -1.98
C ARG A 141 3.41 7.84 -1.43
N ASN A 142 3.02 8.05 -0.18
CA ASN A 142 1.99 7.28 0.50
C ASN A 142 0.65 8.03 0.43
N ARG A 143 -0.40 7.37 -0.08
CA ARG A 143 -1.74 7.95 -0.24
C ARG A 143 -2.36 8.34 1.09
N ASP A 144 -2.24 7.48 2.11
CA ASP A 144 -2.88 7.70 3.41
C ASP A 144 -2.22 8.86 4.16
N SER A 145 -0.89 8.93 4.11
CA SER A 145 -0.15 10.07 4.66
C SER A 145 -0.51 11.39 3.98
N TYR A 146 -0.70 11.37 2.66
CA TYR A 146 -1.14 12.55 1.90
C TYR A 146 -2.56 12.96 2.27
N GLN A 147 -3.47 12.00 2.42
CA GLN A 147 -4.85 12.25 2.85
C GLN A 147 -4.89 12.85 4.26
N GLY A 148 -4.11 12.30 5.20
CA GLY A 148 -3.98 12.83 6.55
C GLY A 148 -3.43 14.26 6.57
N TRP A 149 -2.44 14.55 5.74
CA TRP A 149 -1.93 15.91 5.57
C TRP A 149 -2.98 16.87 5.01
N LEU A 150 -3.72 16.48 3.97
CA LEU A 150 -4.82 17.29 3.43
C LEU A 150 -5.90 17.56 4.49
N GLN A 151 -6.30 16.56 5.25
CA GLN A 151 -7.28 16.73 6.33
C GLN A 151 -6.81 17.71 7.41
N SER A 152 -5.52 17.68 7.72
CA SER A 152 -4.92 18.62 8.70
C SER A 152 -4.97 20.08 8.23
N ILE A 153 -4.82 20.32 6.92
CA ILE A 153 -4.87 21.67 6.34
C ILE A 153 -6.31 22.16 6.19
N LEU A 154 -7.21 21.29 5.73
CA LEU A 154 -8.60 21.67 5.45
C LEU A 154 -9.46 21.80 6.70
N GLY A 155 -8.93 21.50 7.88
CA GLY A 155 -9.64 21.64 9.16
C GLY A 155 -10.87 20.73 9.29
N THR A 156 -10.99 19.69 8.48
CA THR A 156 -12.08 18.71 8.56
C THR A 156 -11.83 17.69 9.67
N SER A 157 -11.65 18.14 10.91
CA SER A 157 -11.75 17.25 12.06
C SER A 157 -13.23 17.00 12.33
N SER A 158 -13.70 15.82 12.02
CA SER A 158 -15.04 15.35 12.38
C SER A 158 -15.19 15.39 13.91
N GLY A 159 -15.98 16.34 14.41
CA GLY A 159 -16.73 16.24 15.65
C GLY A 159 -15.95 16.27 16.97
N GLY A 160 -15.65 17.47 17.46
CA GLY A 160 -15.35 17.71 18.87
C GLY A 160 -15.55 19.21 19.14
N ARG A 161 -16.66 19.58 19.77
CA ARG A 161 -16.90 20.95 20.26
C ARG A 161 -15.75 21.39 21.16
N GLY A 162 -15.05 22.45 20.75
CA GLY A 162 -14.14 23.16 21.67
C GLY A 162 -13.03 23.91 20.96
N GLY A 163 -13.20 25.21 20.63
CA GLY A 163 -12.14 26.21 20.68
C GLY A 163 -11.28 26.41 19.42
N SER A 164 -11.71 27.34 18.59
CA SER A 164 -10.94 28.50 18.09
C SER A 164 -9.55 28.32 17.49
N GLY A 165 -9.41 28.75 16.24
CA GLY A 165 -8.15 29.15 15.63
C GLY A 165 -7.78 28.30 14.43
N GLY A 166 -8.47 28.52 13.29
CA GLY A 166 -8.05 27.92 12.03
C GLY A 166 -6.72 28.50 11.56
N PHE A 167 -5.84 27.68 11.03
CA PHE A 167 -4.53 28.01 10.45
C PHE A 167 -4.59 29.19 9.44
N LEU A 168 -5.75 29.43 8.84
CA LEU A 168 -5.96 30.50 7.85
C LEU A 168 -6.09 31.90 8.47
N ASP A 169 -6.36 32.02 9.78
CA ASP A 169 -6.44 33.34 10.46
C ASP A 169 -5.07 34.01 10.68
N ASN A 170 -3.98 33.30 10.43
CA ASN A 170 -2.61 33.82 10.58
C ASN A 170 -1.92 34.19 9.24
N ILE A 171 -2.63 34.14 8.10
CA ILE A 171 -2.04 34.41 6.76
C ILE A 171 -2.61 35.69 6.12
N LEU A 172 -3.55 36.39 6.78
CA LEU A 172 -4.09 37.69 6.33
C LEU A 172 -3.60 38.81 7.18
#